data_1904ceda9311ec2aa78dd5e6c0aede48
#
_entry.id   1904ceda9311ec2aa78dd5e6c0aede48
#
_cell.length_a   1.000
_cell.length_b   1.000
_cell.length_c   1.000
_cell.angle_alpha   90.00
_cell.angle_beta   90.00
_cell.angle_gamma   90.00
#
_symmetry.space_group_name_H-M   'P 1'
#
loop_
_entity.id
_entity.type
_entity.pdbx_description
1 polymer ?
#
loop_
_entity_poly.entity_id
_entity_poly.type
_entity_poly.pdbx_seq_one_letter_code
_entity_poly.pdbx_strand_id
1 'polypeptide(L)'
;MLKLTFSNKDIDQMIMITDSLACSWMPDGPGQLGGLPIIVKGGVARLESGNLAGSTLRYAKGLKNVQELTGAPLSELVKATSWNQAQSLGLFDLGKIAPGYTADMVVLDAEYETVMTIIDGELRYQA
;
A
#
# COMPACT_ATOMS: atom_id res chain seq x y z
N MET A 1 -13.58 -1.71 -11.60
CA MET A 1 -13.06 -2.95 -10.96
C MET A 1 -13.09 -2.87 -9.44
N LEU A 2 -12.40 -1.93 -8.75
CA LEU A 2 -12.36 -1.87 -7.26
C LEU A 2 -13.75 -1.92 -6.61
N LYS A 3 -14.71 -1.07 -7.03
CA LYS A 3 -16.08 -1.13 -6.49
C LYS A 3 -16.71 -2.53 -6.60
N LEU A 4 -16.56 -3.17 -7.75
CA LEU A 4 -17.09 -4.52 -7.97
C LEU A 4 -16.44 -5.55 -7.03
N THR A 5 -15.13 -5.46 -6.83
CA THR A 5 -14.40 -6.36 -5.91
C THR A 5 -14.91 -6.18 -4.48
N PHE A 6 -14.98 -4.94 -3.99
CA PHE A 6 -15.43 -4.62 -2.63
C PHE A 6 -16.93 -4.86 -2.40
N SER A 7 -17.75 -4.92 -3.47
CA SER A 7 -19.17 -5.27 -3.35
C SER A 7 -19.43 -6.79 -3.30
N ASN A 8 -18.46 -7.61 -3.72
CA ASN A 8 -18.64 -9.06 -3.85
C ASN A 8 -17.73 -9.89 -2.93
N LYS A 9 -16.83 -9.26 -2.20
CA LYS A 9 -15.91 -9.91 -1.26
C LYS A 9 -16.06 -9.28 0.12
N ASP A 10 -16.00 -10.12 1.14
CA ASP A 10 -15.86 -9.66 2.51
C ASP A 10 -14.48 -8.99 2.69
N ILE A 11 -14.45 -7.89 3.46
CA ILE A 11 -13.19 -7.18 3.74
C ILE A 11 -12.14 -8.09 4.39
N ASP A 12 -12.57 -9.03 5.20
CA ASP A 12 -11.69 -9.99 5.89
C ASP A 12 -11.02 -11.00 4.91
N GLN A 13 -11.46 -11.04 3.66
CA GLN A 13 -10.88 -11.86 2.59
C GLN A 13 -10.02 -11.05 1.61
N MET A 14 -9.79 -9.76 1.89
CA MET A 14 -9.05 -8.87 1.00
C MET A 14 -7.69 -8.52 1.57
N ILE A 15 -6.70 -8.48 0.69
CA ILE A 15 -5.36 -7.99 0.97
C ILE A 15 -5.03 -6.92 -0.07
N MET A 16 -4.67 -5.74 0.40
CA MET A 16 -4.15 -4.70 -0.48
C MET A 16 -2.66 -4.87 -0.69
N ILE A 17 -2.24 -4.71 -1.94
CA ILE A 17 -0.83 -4.68 -2.34
C ILE A 17 -0.61 -3.54 -3.34
N THR A 18 0.62 -3.13 -3.52
CA THR A 18 1.00 -2.16 -4.56
C THR A 18 1.52 -2.83 -5.80
N ASP A 19 2.14 -4.00 -5.65
CA ASP A 19 2.92 -4.66 -6.71
C ASP A 19 3.94 -3.69 -7.33
N SER A 20 4.57 -2.87 -6.46
CA SER A 20 5.40 -1.75 -6.84
C SER A 20 6.75 -2.17 -7.39
N LEU A 21 7.15 -1.50 -8.47
CA LEU A 21 8.51 -1.59 -9.02
C LEU A 21 9.53 -0.94 -8.06
N ALA A 22 10.79 -1.35 -8.17
CA ALA A 22 11.90 -0.77 -7.40
C ALA A 22 12.04 0.75 -7.60
N CYS A 23 11.62 1.28 -8.76
CA CYS A 23 11.66 2.71 -9.08
C CYS A 23 10.44 3.52 -8.58
N SER A 24 9.50 2.93 -7.83
CA SER A 24 8.26 3.61 -7.41
C SER A 24 8.46 4.85 -6.55
N TRP A 25 9.61 4.94 -5.85
CA TRP A 25 9.96 6.08 -5.01
C TRP A 25 11.07 6.95 -5.62
N MET A 26 11.47 6.65 -6.85
CA MET A 26 12.47 7.41 -7.58
C MET A 26 11.80 8.55 -8.37
N PRO A 27 12.55 9.62 -8.70
CA PRO A 27 12.09 10.62 -9.67
C PRO A 27 11.76 9.98 -11.02
N ASP A 28 10.94 10.67 -11.82
CA ASP A 28 10.71 10.29 -13.21
C ASP A 28 12.05 10.12 -13.96
N GLY A 29 12.15 9.09 -14.78
CA GLY A 29 13.39 8.77 -15.50
C GLY A 29 13.50 7.30 -15.89
N PRO A 30 14.67 6.88 -16.36
CA PRO A 30 14.94 5.50 -16.73
C PRO A 30 15.01 4.57 -15.52
N GLY A 31 14.56 3.33 -15.70
CA GLY A 31 14.61 2.26 -14.70
C GLY A 31 14.75 0.90 -15.35
N GLN A 32 14.63 -0.15 -14.56
CA GLN A 32 14.68 -1.52 -15.04
C GLN A 32 13.62 -2.39 -14.36
N LEU A 33 13.08 -3.33 -15.11
CA LEU A 33 12.21 -4.41 -14.62
C LEU A 33 12.73 -5.75 -15.15
N GLY A 34 13.33 -6.56 -14.25
CA GLY A 34 13.83 -7.88 -14.64
C GLY A 34 14.86 -7.83 -15.80
N GLY A 35 15.69 -6.78 -15.86
CA GLY A 35 16.65 -6.55 -16.94
C GLY A 35 16.08 -5.83 -18.17
N LEU A 36 14.76 -5.62 -18.24
CA LEU A 36 14.14 -4.85 -19.32
C LEU A 36 14.20 -3.35 -19.01
N PRO A 37 14.59 -2.49 -19.95
CA PRO A 37 14.57 -1.05 -19.77
C PRO A 37 13.13 -0.54 -19.71
N ILE A 38 12.90 0.37 -18.78
CA ILE A 38 11.62 1.06 -18.60
C ILE A 38 11.84 2.57 -18.46
N ILE A 39 10.79 3.34 -18.73
CA ILE A 39 10.75 4.78 -18.48
C ILE A 39 9.59 5.08 -17.55
N VAL A 40 9.88 5.78 -16.45
CA VAL A 40 8.85 6.35 -15.57
C VAL A 40 8.62 7.80 -15.99
N LYS A 41 7.37 8.14 -16.27
CA LYS A 41 6.95 9.50 -16.61
C LYS A 41 5.57 9.80 -16.03
N GLY A 42 5.49 10.87 -15.24
CA GLY A 42 4.25 11.26 -14.56
C GLY A 42 3.75 10.15 -13.61
N GLY A 43 4.67 9.42 -12.96
CA GLY A 43 4.33 8.31 -12.08
C GLY A 43 3.79 7.06 -12.80
N VAL A 44 4.03 6.92 -14.11
CA VAL A 44 3.64 5.73 -14.90
C VAL A 44 4.87 5.10 -15.52
N ALA A 45 5.11 3.83 -15.18
CA ALA A 45 6.22 3.06 -15.74
C ALA A 45 5.80 2.32 -17.02
N ARG A 46 6.56 2.52 -18.09
CA ARG A 46 6.32 1.89 -19.39
C ARG A 46 7.58 1.23 -19.94
N LEU A 47 7.39 0.14 -20.66
CA LEU A 47 8.41 -0.45 -21.54
C LEU A 47 8.64 0.46 -22.76
N GLU A 48 9.76 0.26 -23.45
CA GLU A 48 10.04 0.95 -24.73
C GLU A 48 8.94 0.73 -25.77
N SER A 49 8.27 -0.43 -25.73
CA SER A 49 7.10 -0.72 -26.58
C SER A 49 5.86 0.14 -26.26
N GLY A 50 5.89 0.96 -25.20
CA GLY A 50 4.76 1.76 -24.74
C GLY A 50 3.80 1.03 -23.79
N ASN A 51 3.92 -0.28 -23.62
CA ASN A 51 3.10 -1.06 -22.69
C ASN A 51 3.41 -0.69 -21.24
N LEU A 52 2.42 -0.84 -20.34
CA LEU A 52 2.66 -0.71 -18.91
C LEU A 52 3.69 -1.74 -18.46
N ALA A 53 4.68 -1.28 -17.70
CA ALA A 53 5.74 -2.14 -17.16
C ALA A 53 5.37 -2.69 -15.78
N GLY A 54 4.73 -1.88 -14.93
CA GLY A 54 4.31 -2.28 -13.60
C GLY A 54 3.81 -1.09 -12.77
N SER A 55 3.56 -1.33 -11.51
CA SER A 55 3.01 -0.34 -10.60
C SER A 55 4.09 0.59 -10.02
N THR A 56 3.76 1.87 -9.92
CA THR A 56 4.51 2.88 -9.16
C THR A 56 3.68 3.38 -7.97
N LEU A 57 2.61 2.68 -7.63
CA LEU A 57 1.67 3.06 -6.60
C LEU A 57 2.32 3.06 -5.22
N ARG A 58 2.20 4.16 -4.49
CA ARG A 58 2.51 4.24 -3.07
C ARG A 58 1.38 3.65 -2.25
N TYR A 59 1.69 2.92 -1.19
CA TYR A 59 0.70 2.14 -0.43
C TYR A 59 -0.43 3.00 0.15
N ALA A 60 -0.09 4.08 0.85
CA ALA A 60 -1.07 5.00 1.42
C ALA A 60 -1.98 5.63 0.36
N LYS A 61 -1.43 5.96 -0.84
CA LYS A 61 -2.21 6.43 -1.98
C LYS A 61 -3.18 5.35 -2.49
N GLY A 62 -2.76 4.09 -2.44
CA GLY A 62 -3.64 2.95 -2.75
C GLY A 62 -4.84 2.89 -1.80
N LEU A 63 -4.59 3.04 -0.50
CA LEU A 63 -5.65 3.08 0.52
C LEU A 63 -6.62 4.25 0.29
N LYS A 64 -6.08 5.47 0.05
CA LYS A 64 -6.90 6.66 -0.30
C LYS A 64 -7.79 6.39 -1.51
N ASN A 65 -7.22 5.86 -2.59
CA ASN A 65 -7.96 5.53 -3.81
C ASN A 65 -9.11 4.54 -3.55
N VAL A 66 -8.86 3.51 -2.75
CA VAL A 66 -9.92 2.53 -2.39
C VAL A 66 -11.02 3.20 -1.58
N GLN A 67 -10.67 3.99 -0.57
CA GLN A 67 -11.66 4.71 0.23
C GLN A 67 -12.53 5.65 -0.61
N GLU A 68 -11.91 6.50 -1.44
CA GLU A 68 -12.62 7.45 -2.31
C GLU A 68 -13.55 6.73 -3.31
N LEU A 69 -13.10 5.61 -3.87
CA LEU A 69 -13.86 4.87 -4.87
C LEU A 69 -14.98 4.02 -4.28
N THR A 70 -14.81 3.49 -3.07
CA THR A 70 -15.78 2.57 -2.46
C THR A 70 -16.71 3.25 -1.47
N GLY A 71 -16.24 4.33 -0.83
CA GLY A 71 -16.92 4.97 0.30
C GLY A 71 -16.86 4.14 1.59
N ALA A 72 -16.09 3.05 1.61
CA ALA A 72 -15.96 2.20 2.78
C ALA A 72 -15.25 2.95 3.93
N PRO A 73 -15.65 2.75 5.19
CA PRO A 73 -15.03 3.40 6.32
C PRO A 73 -13.57 2.93 6.48
N LEU A 74 -12.68 3.85 6.84
CA LEU A 74 -11.25 3.56 7.01
C LEU A 74 -11.02 2.45 8.05
N SER A 75 -11.81 2.42 9.12
CA SER A 75 -11.76 1.37 10.15
C SER A 75 -11.96 -0.05 9.62
N GLU A 76 -12.65 -0.22 8.51
CA GLU A 76 -12.78 -1.50 7.83
C GLU A 76 -11.62 -1.73 6.84
N LEU A 77 -11.27 -0.71 6.06
CA LEU A 77 -10.22 -0.82 5.04
C LEU A 77 -8.85 -1.13 5.63
N VAL A 78 -8.54 -0.67 6.84
CA VAL A 78 -7.26 -0.97 7.52
C VAL A 78 -7.07 -2.46 7.78
N LYS A 79 -8.11 -3.26 7.86
CA LYS A 79 -7.97 -4.72 7.92
C LYS A 79 -7.24 -5.26 6.71
N ALA A 80 -7.59 -4.79 5.51
CA ALA A 80 -6.96 -5.20 4.25
C ALA A 80 -5.54 -4.64 4.06
N THR A 81 -5.10 -3.72 4.91
CA THR A 81 -3.75 -3.13 4.83
C THR A 81 -2.74 -3.71 5.81
N SER A 82 -3.18 -4.43 6.84
CA SER A 82 -2.30 -4.95 7.88
C SER A 82 -2.79 -6.26 8.48
N TRP A 83 -4.00 -6.28 9.05
CA TRP A 83 -4.51 -7.44 9.77
C TRP A 83 -4.59 -8.69 8.90
N ASN A 84 -5.22 -8.60 7.73
CA ASN A 84 -5.43 -9.75 6.85
C ASN A 84 -4.10 -10.31 6.31
N GLN A 85 -3.11 -9.44 6.04
CA GLN A 85 -1.76 -9.84 5.67
C GLN A 85 -1.11 -10.64 6.79
N ALA A 86 -1.14 -10.10 8.01
CA ALA A 86 -0.56 -10.75 9.18
C ALA A 86 -1.20 -12.14 9.41
N GLN A 87 -2.54 -12.24 9.36
CA GLN A 87 -3.24 -13.51 9.50
C GLN A 87 -2.86 -14.52 8.40
N SER A 88 -2.79 -14.06 7.14
CA SER A 88 -2.46 -14.94 6.01
C SER A 88 -1.04 -15.50 6.07
N LEU A 89 -0.14 -14.80 6.75
CA LEU A 89 1.26 -15.18 6.96
C LEU A 89 1.51 -15.91 8.30
N GLY A 90 0.48 -16.08 9.14
CA GLY A 90 0.62 -16.68 10.45
C GLY A 90 1.32 -15.78 11.49
N LEU A 91 1.33 -14.48 11.30
CA LEU A 91 1.94 -13.48 12.18
C LEU A 91 0.86 -12.92 13.13
N PHE A 92 0.54 -13.67 14.18
CA PHE A 92 -0.63 -13.40 15.03
C PHE A 92 -0.44 -12.29 16.05
N ASP A 93 0.75 -11.76 16.18
CA ASP A 93 1.14 -10.64 17.05
C ASP A 93 1.30 -9.31 16.30
N LEU A 94 0.91 -9.27 15.01
CA LEU A 94 1.03 -8.10 14.12
C LEU A 94 -0.32 -7.65 13.55
N GLY A 95 -0.33 -6.44 13.01
CA GLY A 95 -1.42 -5.91 12.19
C GLY A 95 -2.59 -5.32 12.98
N LYS A 96 -2.48 -5.19 14.31
CA LYS A 96 -3.53 -4.67 15.19
C LYS A 96 -2.94 -3.83 16.31
N ILE A 97 -3.59 -2.74 16.66
CA ILE A 97 -3.26 -1.92 17.83
C ILE A 97 -4.04 -2.47 19.03
N ALA A 98 -3.39 -3.33 19.83
CA ALA A 98 -3.97 -3.93 21.02
C ALA A 98 -2.86 -4.38 21.98
N PRO A 99 -3.13 -4.49 23.31
CA PRO A 99 -2.18 -5.06 24.25
C PRO A 99 -1.72 -6.46 23.83
N GLY A 100 -0.41 -6.70 23.89
CA GLY A 100 0.21 -7.97 23.48
C GLY A 100 0.58 -8.07 22.01
N TYR A 101 0.29 -7.02 21.20
CA TYR A 101 0.72 -6.94 19.81
C TYR A 101 1.99 -6.10 19.69
N THR A 102 2.80 -6.42 18.69
CA THR A 102 3.97 -5.61 18.31
C THR A 102 3.50 -4.22 17.91
N ALA A 103 4.16 -3.20 18.45
CA ALA A 103 3.76 -1.81 18.26
C ALA A 103 4.33 -1.24 16.94
N ASP A 104 3.88 -1.79 15.82
CA ASP A 104 4.15 -1.31 14.46
C ASP A 104 2.99 -0.44 13.99
N MET A 105 3.23 0.85 13.84
CA MET A 105 2.18 1.82 13.55
C MET A 105 2.64 2.87 12.55
N VAL A 106 1.71 3.35 11.73
CA VAL A 106 1.90 4.51 10.89
C VAL A 106 0.80 5.54 11.19
N VAL A 107 1.19 6.80 11.31
CA VAL A 107 0.25 7.92 11.43
C VAL A 107 0.22 8.63 10.08
N LEU A 108 -0.97 8.75 9.54
CA LEU A 108 -1.24 9.46 8.29
C LEU A 108 -2.03 10.74 8.58
N ASP A 109 -1.79 11.79 7.82
CA ASP A 109 -2.64 12.97 7.84
C ASP A 109 -3.93 12.79 7.01
N ALA A 110 -4.72 13.86 6.90
CA ALA A 110 -5.98 13.85 6.13
C ALA A 110 -5.76 13.64 4.62
N GLU A 111 -4.55 13.90 4.13
CA GLU A 111 -4.15 13.69 2.74
C GLU A 111 -3.53 12.33 2.50
N TYR A 112 -3.43 11.48 3.55
CA TYR A 112 -2.78 10.18 3.54
C TYR A 112 -1.25 10.24 3.37
N GLU A 113 -0.64 11.40 3.67
CA GLU A 113 0.81 11.47 3.77
C GLU A 113 1.28 10.95 5.14
N THR A 114 2.44 10.28 5.15
CA THR A 114 2.98 9.71 6.37
C THR A 114 3.56 10.80 7.27
N VAL A 115 2.98 10.97 8.45
CA VAL A 115 3.44 11.91 9.48
C VAL A 115 4.41 11.26 10.44
N MET A 116 4.16 9.99 10.79
CA MET A 116 4.98 9.28 11.76
C MET A 116 4.99 7.78 11.45
N THR A 117 6.12 7.13 11.68
CA THR A 117 6.27 5.67 11.63
C THR A 117 6.91 5.17 12.91
N ILE A 118 6.28 4.18 13.53
CA ILE A 118 6.73 3.51 14.75
C ILE A 118 6.93 2.04 14.39
N ILE A 119 8.09 1.48 14.74
CA ILE A 119 8.43 0.07 14.52
C ILE A 119 8.93 -0.49 15.84
N ASP A 120 8.32 -1.59 16.26
CA ASP A 120 8.63 -2.25 17.54
C ASP A 120 8.58 -1.28 18.75
N GLY A 121 7.59 -0.37 18.73
CA GLY A 121 7.41 0.66 19.77
C GLY A 121 8.36 1.85 19.67
N GLU A 122 9.32 1.86 18.75
CA GLU A 122 10.27 2.94 18.56
C GLU A 122 9.89 3.87 17.41
N LEU A 123 9.95 5.18 17.66
CA LEU A 123 9.74 6.18 16.61
C LEU A 123 10.91 6.13 15.61
N ARG A 124 10.62 5.74 14.36
CA ARG A 124 11.61 5.62 13.28
C ARG A 124 11.59 6.76 12.28
N TYR A 125 10.43 7.41 12.13
CA TYR A 125 10.26 8.54 11.23
C TYR A 125 9.23 9.51 11.80
N GLN A 126 9.50 10.80 11.60
CA GLN A 126 8.57 11.90 11.85
C GLN A 126 8.82 12.98 10.79
N ALA A 127 7.74 13.44 10.10
CA ALA A 127 7.77 14.49 9.10
C ALA A 127 8.02 15.87 9.72
#